data_420126a8c46b9ad692aa09dc9dbbbc96
#
_entry.id   420126a8c46b9ad692aa09dc9dbbbc96
#
_cell.length_a   1.000
_cell.length_b   1.000
_cell.length_c   1.000
_cell.angle_alpha   90.00
_cell.angle_beta   90.00
_cell.angle_gamma   90.00
#
_symmetry.space_group_name_H-M   'P 1'
#
loop_
_entity.id
_entity.type
_entity.pdbx_description
1 polymer ?
#
loop_
_entity_poly.entity_id
_entity_poly.type
_entity_poly.pdbx_seq_one_letter_code
_entity_poly.pdbx_strand_id
1 'polypeptide(L)'
;MAVYEAIRNLVQYGVNTGLLQESDRIYATNQILEVLGLDEYEEPQGACREISLEETLDALLDYAHETGVLKEDGVVYRDLFDTKLMNCLMPRPSEVIGHFWKLYEESPEAATNYYYKLSQDSNYIRRYRVSKDMKWKTDTKYGELDITVNLSKPEKDPKAIAAAKLAKQSGYPKCLLCKENEGYAGRVNHPARNNHRIIPITVNDSQWGFQYSPYVYYNEHCIVFNGVHTPMKIERATFVKLFDFVKLFPHYFLGSNADLPIVGGSILSHDHFQGGHYTFAMAKAPIEQKFEMEGFEDVEAGIVKWPMSVLRTRSKNPDRLIELGEKVLRAWRSYTDEDAFIYAETDGEPHNTITPIARKNGDFYELDLVLRNNITTDEYPLGVYHPHAKLHHIKKENIGLIEVMGLAVLPSRLKQELADLAEAILSGGDIRSNPELEKHADWVDEFLPKYEHITSENINEILQKEVGLVFEQVLEDAGVYKCTPEGREAFARFLRAVGFR
;
A
#
# COMPACT_ATOMS: atom_id res chain seq x y z
N MET A 1 3.16 -21.51 -28.45
CA MET A 1 2.80 -20.48 -29.48
C MET A 1 4.07 -20.18 -30.27
N ALA A 2 3.96 -20.01 -31.61
CA ALA A 2 5.13 -19.59 -32.41
C ALA A 2 5.55 -18.17 -32.03
N VAL A 3 6.87 -17.87 -32.00
CA VAL A 3 7.38 -16.58 -31.55
C VAL A 3 6.79 -15.40 -32.33
N TYR A 4 6.66 -15.52 -33.64
CA TYR A 4 6.08 -14.45 -34.48
C TYR A 4 4.59 -14.20 -34.18
N GLU A 5 3.85 -15.25 -33.84
CA GLU A 5 2.46 -15.13 -33.39
C GLU A 5 2.38 -14.37 -32.04
N ALA A 6 3.28 -14.68 -31.10
CA ALA A 6 3.36 -13.98 -29.82
C ALA A 6 3.74 -12.49 -30.00
N ILE A 7 4.68 -12.19 -30.89
CA ILE A 7 5.06 -10.80 -31.23
C ILE A 7 3.87 -10.05 -31.80
N ARG A 8 3.18 -10.62 -32.82
CA ARG A 8 1.97 -10.01 -33.41
C ARG A 8 0.89 -9.75 -32.34
N ASN A 9 0.65 -10.73 -31.46
CA ASN A 9 -0.34 -10.61 -30.39
C ASN A 9 0.02 -9.50 -29.39
N LEU A 10 1.30 -9.38 -29.02
CA LEU A 10 1.76 -8.31 -28.13
C LEU A 10 1.58 -6.93 -28.76
N VAL A 11 1.93 -6.76 -30.05
CA VAL A 11 1.73 -5.51 -30.78
C VAL A 11 0.23 -5.20 -30.91
N GLN A 12 -0.60 -6.20 -31.22
CA GLN A 12 -2.06 -6.03 -31.30
C GLN A 12 -2.65 -5.64 -29.94
N TYR A 13 -2.16 -6.22 -28.84
CA TYR A 13 -2.52 -5.80 -27.49
C TYR A 13 -2.22 -4.31 -27.27
N GLY A 14 -1.03 -3.84 -27.66
CA GLY A 14 -0.65 -2.44 -27.56
C GLY A 14 -1.62 -1.50 -28.27
N VAL A 15 -2.06 -1.87 -29.49
CA VAL A 15 -3.04 -1.09 -30.24
C VAL A 15 -4.42 -1.14 -29.59
N ASN A 16 -4.90 -2.32 -29.21
CA ASN A 16 -6.23 -2.51 -28.60
C ASN A 16 -6.37 -1.76 -27.27
N THR A 17 -5.30 -1.62 -26.49
CA THR A 17 -5.30 -0.91 -25.22
C THR A 17 -5.03 0.60 -25.36
N GLY A 18 -4.58 1.03 -26.53
CA GLY A 18 -4.21 2.43 -26.80
C GLY A 18 -2.81 2.81 -26.31
N LEU A 19 -1.97 1.83 -25.93
CA LEU A 19 -0.53 2.06 -25.66
C LEU A 19 0.22 2.44 -26.94
N LEU A 20 -0.18 1.88 -28.09
CA LEU A 20 0.36 2.15 -29.42
C LEU A 20 -0.69 2.77 -30.32
N GLN A 21 -0.27 3.68 -31.19
CA GLN A 21 -1.02 4.06 -32.36
C GLN A 21 -0.84 3.01 -33.47
N GLU A 22 -1.82 2.92 -34.38
CA GLU A 22 -1.74 1.99 -35.53
C GLU A 22 -0.49 2.23 -36.39
N SER A 23 -0.07 3.50 -36.52
CA SER A 23 1.14 3.91 -37.23
C SER A 23 2.45 3.37 -36.63
N ASP A 24 2.44 2.97 -35.37
CA ASP A 24 3.64 2.58 -34.63
C ASP A 24 3.88 1.05 -34.64
N ARG A 25 2.99 0.28 -35.29
CA ARG A 25 3.09 -1.20 -35.33
C ARG A 25 4.44 -1.71 -35.79
N ILE A 26 4.91 -1.24 -36.95
CA ILE A 26 6.19 -1.69 -37.51
C ILE A 26 7.33 -1.32 -36.57
N TYR A 27 7.32 -0.11 -36.04
CA TYR A 27 8.34 0.35 -35.09
C TYR A 27 8.36 -0.54 -33.85
N ALA A 28 7.22 -0.79 -33.22
CA ALA A 28 7.13 -1.65 -32.03
C ALA A 28 7.53 -3.10 -32.32
N THR A 29 7.14 -3.65 -33.46
CA THR A 29 7.57 -4.98 -33.90
C THR A 29 9.11 -5.05 -33.98
N ASN A 30 9.75 -4.09 -34.63
CA ASN A 30 11.21 -4.05 -34.76
C ASN A 30 11.92 -3.90 -33.39
N GLN A 31 11.35 -3.12 -32.48
CA GLN A 31 11.88 -3.02 -31.09
C GLN A 31 11.78 -4.36 -30.33
N ILE A 32 10.68 -5.10 -30.50
CA ILE A 32 10.51 -6.42 -29.89
C ILE A 32 11.50 -7.41 -30.49
N LEU A 33 11.72 -7.40 -31.82
CA LEU A 33 12.72 -8.24 -32.48
C LEU A 33 14.11 -7.99 -31.90
N GLU A 34 14.52 -6.72 -31.73
CA GLU A 34 15.79 -6.33 -31.11
C GLU A 34 15.92 -6.92 -29.69
N VAL A 35 14.88 -6.79 -28.85
CA VAL A 35 14.88 -7.34 -27.48
C VAL A 35 15.02 -8.86 -27.46
N LEU A 36 14.42 -9.56 -28.44
CA LEU A 36 14.47 -11.03 -28.58
C LEU A 36 15.71 -11.52 -29.34
N GLY A 37 16.53 -10.63 -29.89
CA GLY A 37 17.69 -11.00 -30.70
C GLY A 37 17.32 -11.67 -32.02
N LEU A 38 16.20 -11.27 -32.62
CA LEU A 38 15.72 -11.77 -33.89
C LEU A 38 16.08 -10.83 -35.05
N ASP A 39 16.64 -11.37 -36.12
CA ASP A 39 16.99 -10.61 -37.34
C ASP A 39 15.88 -10.65 -38.41
N GLU A 40 14.94 -11.61 -38.29
CA GLU A 40 13.89 -11.83 -39.27
C GLU A 40 12.51 -11.84 -38.60
N TYR A 41 11.48 -11.47 -39.37
CA TYR A 41 10.09 -11.55 -38.98
C TYR A 41 9.21 -11.92 -40.17
N GLU A 42 8.37 -12.92 -40.01
CA GLU A 42 7.35 -13.29 -40.98
C GLU A 42 5.97 -13.07 -40.33
N GLU A 43 5.17 -12.20 -40.94
CA GLU A 43 3.83 -11.91 -40.46
C GLU A 43 2.95 -13.18 -40.47
N PRO A 44 2.47 -13.64 -39.31
CA PRO A 44 1.67 -14.85 -39.22
C PRO A 44 0.34 -14.72 -40.01
N GLN A 45 -0.03 -15.77 -40.70
CA GLN A 45 -1.28 -15.83 -41.47
C GLN A 45 -2.50 -15.99 -40.55
N GLY A 46 -3.63 -15.41 -40.95
CA GLY A 46 -4.90 -15.52 -40.22
C GLY A 46 -5.12 -14.43 -39.15
N ALA A 47 -6.25 -14.53 -38.47
CA ALA A 47 -6.60 -13.55 -37.42
C ALA A 47 -5.75 -13.77 -36.15
N CYS A 48 -5.50 -12.66 -35.42
CA CYS A 48 -4.96 -12.75 -34.07
C CYS A 48 -5.87 -13.62 -33.19
N ARG A 49 -5.28 -14.51 -32.42
CA ARG A 49 -6.03 -15.23 -31.37
C ARG A 49 -6.27 -14.26 -30.20
N GLU A 50 -7.45 -14.36 -29.61
CA GLU A 50 -7.75 -13.68 -28.37
C GLU A 50 -7.11 -14.47 -27.22
N ILE A 51 -5.92 -14.07 -26.83
CA ILE A 51 -5.16 -14.63 -25.70
C ILE A 51 -4.80 -13.54 -24.71
N SER A 52 -4.60 -13.94 -23.44
CA SER A 52 -4.24 -13.00 -22.40
C SER A 52 -2.85 -12.41 -22.62
N LEU A 53 -2.61 -11.24 -22.03
CA LEU A 53 -1.26 -10.63 -22.01
C LEU A 53 -0.26 -11.56 -21.30
N GLU A 54 -0.69 -12.23 -20.20
CA GLU A 54 0.12 -13.18 -19.44
C GLU A 54 0.61 -14.32 -20.36
N GLU A 55 -0.28 -14.99 -21.08
CA GLU A 55 0.07 -16.08 -22.00
C GLU A 55 0.98 -15.61 -23.15
N THR A 56 0.75 -14.39 -23.64
CA THR A 56 1.59 -13.78 -24.69
C THR A 56 3.00 -13.53 -24.20
N LEU A 57 3.14 -12.93 -23.00
CA LEU A 57 4.43 -12.65 -22.40
C LEU A 57 5.17 -13.92 -22.02
N ASP A 58 4.47 -14.91 -21.43
CA ASP A 58 5.07 -16.20 -21.08
C ASP A 58 5.65 -16.90 -22.32
N ALA A 59 4.94 -16.90 -23.46
CA ALA A 59 5.46 -17.49 -24.71
C ALA A 59 6.72 -16.78 -25.21
N LEU A 60 6.81 -15.44 -25.07
CA LEU A 60 8.01 -14.67 -25.44
C LEU A 60 9.17 -14.89 -24.48
N LEU A 61 8.88 -15.05 -23.19
CA LEU A 61 9.87 -15.34 -22.16
C LEU A 61 10.45 -16.75 -22.31
N ASP A 62 9.59 -17.73 -22.57
CA ASP A 62 10.02 -19.12 -22.85
C ASP A 62 10.93 -19.16 -24.07
N TYR A 63 10.53 -18.51 -25.18
CA TYR A 63 11.38 -18.39 -26.36
C TYR A 63 12.74 -17.72 -26.05
N ALA A 64 12.74 -16.61 -25.31
CA ALA A 64 13.98 -15.90 -24.94
C ALA A 64 14.89 -16.76 -24.06
N HIS A 65 14.32 -17.62 -23.20
CA HIS A 65 15.06 -18.55 -22.37
C HIS A 65 15.61 -19.72 -23.20
N GLU A 66 14.82 -20.34 -24.04
CA GLU A 66 15.22 -21.46 -24.93
C GLU A 66 16.36 -21.06 -25.89
N THR A 67 16.34 -19.80 -26.37
CA THR A 67 17.38 -19.27 -27.26
C THR A 67 18.58 -18.68 -26.55
N GLY A 68 18.57 -18.63 -25.21
CA GLY A 68 19.67 -18.11 -24.37
C GLY A 68 19.76 -16.58 -24.30
N VAL A 69 18.79 -15.84 -24.86
CA VAL A 69 18.68 -14.37 -24.69
C VAL A 69 18.34 -14.06 -23.24
N LEU A 70 17.43 -14.78 -22.63
CA LEU A 70 17.16 -14.79 -21.20
C LEU A 70 17.96 -15.93 -20.54
N LYS A 71 19.06 -15.61 -19.87
CA LYS A 71 20.00 -16.59 -19.33
C LYS A 71 19.46 -17.35 -18.10
N GLU A 72 18.70 -16.70 -17.27
CA GLU A 72 18.14 -17.22 -16.01
C GLU A 72 16.62 -17.17 -16.04
N ASP A 73 15.97 -18.23 -15.59
CA ASP A 73 14.51 -18.41 -15.72
C ASP A 73 13.72 -18.13 -14.41
N GLY A 74 14.35 -17.52 -13.42
CA GLY A 74 13.67 -17.17 -12.18
C GLY A 74 12.73 -15.96 -12.33
N VAL A 75 11.71 -15.85 -11.46
CA VAL A 75 10.69 -14.80 -11.49
C VAL A 75 11.29 -13.38 -11.60
N VAL A 76 12.39 -13.10 -10.90
CA VAL A 76 13.06 -11.80 -10.95
C VAL A 76 13.59 -11.49 -12.35
N TYR A 77 14.18 -12.49 -13.02
CA TYR A 77 14.75 -12.31 -14.35
C TYR A 77 13.66 -12.21 -15.42
N ARG A 78 12.60 -13.01 -15.31
CA ARG A 78 11.40 -12.89 -16.15
C ARG A 78 10.78 -11.51 -16.02
N ASP A 79 10.65 -10.97 -14.80
CA ASP A 79 10.11 -9.63 -14.56
C ASP A 79 10.99 -8.51 -15.14
N LEU A 80 12.30 -8.69 -15.13
CA LEU A 80 13.23 -7.75 -15.78
C LEU A 80 13.07 -7.78 -17.31
N PHE A 81 12.83 -8.94 -17.89
CA PHE A 81 12.76 -9.13 -19.34
C PHE A 81 11.38 -8.74 -19.91
N ASP A 82 10.27 -9.18 -19.27
CA ASP A 82 8.93 -8.82 -19.74
C ASP A 82 8.68 -7.31 -19.69
N THR A 83 9.28 -6.62 -18.69
CA THR A 83 9.22 -5.17 -18.60
C THR A 83 9.93 -4.48 -19.78
N LYS A 84 11.01 -5.06 -20.34
CA LYS A 84 11.63 -4.59 -21.57
C LYS A 84 10.73 -4.78 -22.78
N LEU A 85 10.07 -5.94 -22.89
CA LEU A 85 9.09 -6.20 -23.96
C LEU A 85 7.94 -5.20 -23.91
N MET A 86 7.37 -4.98 -22.72
CA MET A 86 6.30 -3.99 -22.53
C MET A 86 6.74 -2.56 -22.86
N ASN A 87 8.01 -2.21 -22.62
CA ASN A 87 8.54 -0.88 -22.97
C ASN A 87 8.49 -0.59 -24.47
N CYS A 88 8.51 -1.61 -25.32
CA CYS A 88 8.39 -1.44 -26.77
C CYS A 88 7.02 -0.89 -27.18
N LEU A 89 6.01 -1.01 -26.30
CA LEU A 89 4.65 -0.54 -26.51
C LEU A 89 4.38 0.83 -25.86
N MET A 90 5.30 1.32 -25.03
CA MET A 90 5.02 2.45 -24.14
C MET A 90 5.14 3.80 -24.83
N PRO A 91 4.13 4.70 -24.66
CA PRO A 91 4.30 6.10 -25.03
C PRO A 91 5.41 6.75 -24.19
N ARG A 92 6.01 7.81 -24.70
CA ARG A 92 7.03 8.56 -23.97
C ARG A 92 6.44 9.30 -22.77
N PRO A 93 7.23 9.56 -21.71
CA PRO A 93 6.75 10.32 -20.55
C PRO A 93 6.07 11.64 -20.91
N SER A 94 6.64 12.41 -21.86
CA SER A 94 6.07 13.69 -22.30
C SER A 94 4.67 13.56 -22.93
N GLU A 95 4.41 12.48 -23.66
CA GLU A 95 3.09 12.20 -24.26
C GLU A 95 2.07 11.85 -23.18
N VAL A 96 2.46 10.99 -22.22
CA VAL A 96 1.61 10.60 -21.09
C VAL A 96 1.27 11.82 -20.22
N ILE A 97 2.27 12.64 -19.88
CA ILE A 97 2.08 13.85 -19.08
C ILE A 97 1.16 14.84 -19.82
N GLY A 98 1.41 15.08 -21.11
CA GLY A 98 0.60 15.98 -21.91
C GLY A 98 -0.86 15.52 -22.02
N HIS A 99 -1.09 14.22 -22.23
CA HIS A 99 -2.43 13.66 -22.29
C HIS A 99 -3.16 13.68 -20.94
N PHE A 100 -2.45 13.38 -19.86
CA PHE A 100 -2.98 13.45 -18.50
C PHE A 100 -3.52 14.85 -18.18
N TRP A 101 -2.71 15.89 -18.38
CA TRP A 101 -3.12 17.26 -18.06
C TRP A 101 -4.19 17.80 -19.01
N LYS A 102 -4.24 17.32 -20.26
CA LYS A 102 -5.35 17.63 -21.15
C LYS A 102 -6.68 17.05 -20.66
N LEU A 103 -6.68 15.80 -20.20
CA LEU A 103 -7.87 15.17 -19.61
C LEU A 103 -8.25 15.81 -18.26
N TYR A 104 -7.27 16.31 -17.52
CA TYR A 104 -7.50 17.02 -16.27
C TYR A 104 -8.32 18.31 -16.48
N GLU A 105 -8.20 18.96 -17.65
CA GLU A 105 -9.04 20.10 -18.02
C GLU A 105 -10.53 19.71 -18.14
N GLU A 106 -10.83 18.45 -18.43
CA GLU A 106 -12.19 17.91 -18.47
C GLU A 106 -12.67 17.59 -17.04
N SER A 107 -11.92 16.77 -16.32
CA SER A 107 -12.09 16.50 -14.90
C SER A 107 -10.85 15.81 -14.30
N PRO A 108 -10.61 15.98 -12.99
CA PRO A 108 -9.56 15.21 -12.29
C PRO A 108 -9.75 13.69 -12.42
N GLU A 109 -11.00 13.19 -12.41
CA GLU A 109 -11.34 11.79 -12.58
C GLU A 109 -10.99 11.26 -13.97
N ALA A 110 -11.20 12.04 -15.02
CA ALA A 110 -10.84 11.63 -16.38
C ALA A 110 -9.33 11.41 -16.50
N ALA A 111 -8.52 12.29 -15.92
CA ALA A 111 -7.07 12.18 -15.89
C ALA A 111 -6.58 10.96 -15.09
N THR A 112 -7.11 10.75 -13.88
CA THR A 112 -6.71 9.62 -13.03
C THR A 112 -7.16 8.29 -13.61
N ASN A 113 -8.36 8.20 -14.20
CA ASN A 113 -8.86 7.02 -14.90
C ASN A 113 -7.95 6.62 -16.06
N TYR A 114 -7.55 7.58 -16.90
CA TYR A 114 -6.59 7.35 -17.97
C TYR A 114 -5.27 6.80 -17.43
N TYR A 115 -4.70 7.45 -16.42
CA TYR A 115 -3.40 7.07 -15.89
C TYR A 115 -3.42 5.74 -15.13
N TYR A 116 -4.52 5.43 -14.44
CA TYR A 116 -4.70 4.13 -13.81
C TYR A 116 -4.82 3.01 -14.85
N LYS A 117 -5.62 3.23 -15.90
CA LYS A 117 -5.73 2.31 -17.04
C LYS A 117 -4.36 2.09 -17.71
N LEU A 118 -3.60 3.15 -17.99
CA LEU A 118 -2.25 3.03 -18.54
C LEU A 118 -1.33 2.21 -17.64
N SER A 119 -1.38 2.41 -16.30
CA SER A 119 -0.57 1.66 -15.34
C SER A 119 -0.93 0.17 -15.31
N GLN A 120 -2.19 -0.19 -15.61
CA GLN A 120 -2.63 -1.57 -15.74
C GLN A 120 -2.25 -2.18 -17.09
N ASP A 121 -2.54 -1.49 -18.18
CA ASP A 121 -2.32 -1.99 -19.54
C ASP A 121 -0.82 -2.10 -19.89
N SER A 122 0.02 -1.25 -19.30
CA SER A 122 1.48 -1.36 -19.39
C SER A 122 2.08 -2.56 -18.65
N ASN A 123 1.28 -3.36 -17.96
CA ASN A 123 1.74 -4.41 -17.05
C ASN A 123 2.65 -3.91 -15.90
N TYR A 124 2.64 -2.61 -15.63
CA TYR A 124 3.26 -2.07 -14.42
C TYR A 124 2.48 -2.54 -13.18
N ILE A 125 1.15 -2.49 -13.25
CA ILE A 125 0.24 -3.20 -12.36
C ILE A 125 -0.07 -4.57 -12.99
N ARG A 126 0.50 -5.63 -12.45
CA ARG A 126 0.33 -7.00 -12.94
C ARG A 126 -1.02 -7.57 -12.46
N ARG A 127 -2.10 -7.26 -13.20
CA ARG A 127 -3.48 -7.63 -12.83
C ARG A 127 -3.63 -9.11 -12.49
N TYR A 128 -3.00 -10.00 -13.26
CA TYR A 128 -3.05 -11.45 -13.03
C TYR A 128 -2.36 -11.90 -11.72
N ARG A 129 -1.40 -11.13 -11.20
CA ARG A 129 -0.84 -11.38 -9.86
C ARG A 129 -1.75 -10.83 -8.76
N VAL A 130 -2.24 -9.60 -8.94
CA VAL A 130 -3.15 -8.97 -7.98
C VAL A 130 -4.45 -9.77 -7.81
N SER A 131 -4.95 -10.41 -8.88
CA SER A 131 -6.14 -11.27 -8.82
C SER A 131 -5.97 -12.55 -7.99
N LYS A 132 -4.73 -12.93 -7.67
CA LYS A 132 -4.43 -14.08 -6.80
C LYS A 132 -4.53 -13.75 -5.31
N ASP A 133 -4.53 -12.47 -4.93
CA ASP A 133 -4.67 -12.04 -3.53
C ASP A 133 -5.99 -12.56 -2.95
N MET A 134 -5.92 -13.09 -1.74
CA MET A 134 -7.13 -13.45 -1.01
C MET A 134 -7.66 -12.22 -0.31
N LYS A 135 -8.93 -11.87 -0.55
CA LYS A 135 -9.56 -10.67 0.01
C LYS A 135 -10.92 -11.02 0.60
N TRP A 136 -11.18 -10.54 1.81
CA TRP A 136 -12.48 -10.65 2.45
C TRP A 136 -12.68 -9.50 3.44
N LYS A 137 -13.87 -9.43 4.02
CA LYS A 137 -14.23 -8.43 5.01
C LYS A 137 -14.68 -9.11 6.28
N THR A 138 -14.41 -8.46 7.42
CA THR A 138 -14.82 -8.95 8.73
C THR A 138 -15.52 -7.85 9.51
N ASP A 139 -16.74 -8.12 9.95
CA ASP A 139 -17.47 -7.24 10.84
C ASP A 139 -16.86 -7.25 12.24
N THR A 140 -16.62 -6.05 12.78
CA THR A 140 -16.06 -5.82 14.10
C THR A 140 -16.88 -4.77 14.86
N LYS A 141 -16.60 -4.58 16.14
CA LYS A 141 -17.25 -3.50 16.94
C LYS A 141 -16.89 -2.08 16.48
N TYR A 142 -15.88 -1.94 15.60
CA TYR A 142 -15.44 -0.67 15.03
C TYR A 142 -15.89 -0.46 13.58
N GLY A 143 -16.57 -1.43 13.00
CA GLY A 143 -17.00 -1.47 11.62
C GLY A 143 -16.38 -2.62 10.85
N GLU A 144 -16.63 -2.65 9.55
CA GLU A 144 -16.18 -3.70 8.64
C GLU A 144 -14.73 -3.48 8.23
N LEU A 145 -13.81 -4.35 8.67
CA LEU A 145 -12.39 -4.32 8.30
C LEU A 145 -12.15 -5.07 6.99
N ASP A 146 -11.24 -4.54 6.18
CA ASP A 146 -10.75 -5.20 4.96
C ASP A 146 -9.54 -6.08 5.31
N ILE A 147 -9.55 -7.34 4.84
CA ILE A 147 -8.45 -8.28 5.07
C ILE A 147 -7.91 -8.75 3.72
N THR A 148 -6.60 -8.67 3.56
CA THR A 148 -5.90 -9.12 2.34
C THR A 148 -4.72 -9.99 2.72
N VAL A 149 -4.69 -11.23 2.22
CA VAL A 149 -3.46 -12.03 2.15
C VAL A 149 -2.79 -11.71 0.83
N ASN A 150 -1.63 -11.05 0.89
CA ASN A 150 -0.94 -10.58 -0.30
C ASN A 150 -0.16 -11.71 -0.97
N LEU A 151 -0.61 -12.10 -2.17
CA LEU A 151 0.03 -13.11 -3.03
C LEU A 151 0.64 -12.48 -4.28
N SER A 152 0.41 -11.18 -4.52
CA SER A 152 0.90 -10.46 -5.70
C SER A 152 2.38 -10.13 -5.63
N LYS A 153 2.97 -10.08 -4.42
CA LYS A 153 4.40 -9.90 -4.23
C LYS A 153 5.11 -11.23 -4.39
N PRO A 154 5.86 -11.46 -5.48
CA PRO A 154 6.51 -12.73 -5.73
C PRO A 154 7.54 -13.03 -4.63
N GLU A 155 7.55 -14.26 -4.15
CA GLU A 155 8.62 -14.77 -3.31
C GLU A 155 9.89 -14.91 -4.18
N LYS A 156 10.99 -14.32 -3.70
CA LYS A 156 12.28 -14.45 -4.40
C LYS A 156 12.84 -15.84 -4.13
N ASP A 157 13.24 -16.53 -5.21
CA ASP A 157 13.94 -17.80 -5.05
C ASP A 157 15.29 -17.62 -4.35
N PRO A 158 15.83 -18.68 -3.68
CA PRO A 158 17.10 -18.58 -2.95
C PRO A 158 18.27 -18.16 -3.83
N LYS A 159 18.29 -18.53 -5.11
CA LYS A 159 19.37 -18.14 -6.06
C LYS A 159 19.31 -16.64 -6.35
N ALA A 160 18.09 -16.09 -6.58
CA ALA A 160 17.91 -14.65 -6.78
C ALA A 160 18.26 -13.85 -5.52
N ILE A 161 17.96 -14.37 -4.32
CA ILE A 161 18.37 -13.75 -3.05
C ILE A 161 19.91 -13.73 -2.93
N ALA A 162 20.58 -14.85 -3.22
CA ALA A 162 22.03 -14.95 -3.17
C ALA A 162 22.68 -14.00 -4.20
N ALA A 163 22.18 -13.99 -5.46
CA ALA A 163 22.66 -13.09 -6.50
C ALA A 163 22.46 -11.62 -6.13
N ALA A 164 21.32 -11.26 -5.50
CA ALA A 164 21.06 -9.90 -5.04
C ALA A 164 22.03 -9.44 -3.93
N LYS A 165 22.44 -10.35 -3.03
CA LYS A 165 23.45 -10.06 -1.99
C LYS A 165 24.85 -9.83 -2.58
N LEU A 166 25.21 -10.54 -3.65
CA LEU A 166 26.48 -10.43 -4.33
C LEU A 166 26.52 -9.28 -5.35
N ALA A 167 25.35 -8.75 -5.74
CA ALA A 167 25.25 -7.68 -6.72
C ALA A 167 25.90 -6.39 -6.20
N LYS A 168 26.64 -5.71 -7.08
CA LYS A 168 27.21 -4.40 -6.77
C LYS A 168 26.11 -3.44 -6.35
N GLN A 169 26.28 -2.81 -5.19
CA GLN A 169 25.38 -1.75 -4.75
C GLN A 169 25.52 -0.54 -5.70
N SER A 170 24.39 -0.02 -6.14
CA SER A 170 24.31 1.14 -7.02
C SER A 170 23.52 2.25 -6.33
N GLY A 171 24.06 3.46 -6.37
CA GLY A 171 23.35 4.65 -5.90
C GLY A 171 22.33 5.22 -6.90
N TYR A 172 22.03 4.50 -7.99
CA TYR A 172 21.08 4.93 -9.02
C TYR A 172 20.15 3.78 -9.45
N PRO A 173 18.83 3.98 -9.35
CA PRO A 173 18.15 4.98 -8.51
C PRO A 173 18.52 4.81 -7.03
N LYS A 174 18.46 5.88 -6.23
CA LYS A 174 18.81 5.82 -4.79
C LYS A 174 17.85 4.94 -3.98
N CYS A 175 16.56 4.97 -4.33
CA CYS A 175 15.53 4.11 -3.72
C CYS A 175 14.38 3.83 -4.70
N LEU A 176 13.41 3.02 -4.27
CA LEU A 176 12.25 2.62 -5.09
C LEU A 176 11.29 3.76 -5.45
N LEU A 177 11.38 4.91 -4.76
CA LEU A 177 10.50 6.06 -4.95
C LEU A 177 11.19 7.20 -5.73
N CYS A 178 12.47 7.11 -6.03
CA CYS A 178 13.14 8.16 -6.80
C CYS A 178 12.59 8.25 -8.22
N LYS A 179 12.43 9.48 -8.73
CA LYS A 179 11.95 9.73 -10.11
C LYS A 179 12.81 9.05 -11.19
N GLU A 180 14.07 8.80 -10.89
CA GLU A 180 15.02 8.07 -11.74
C GLU A 180 14.63 6.61 -11.99
N ASN A 181 13.60 6.10 -11.33
CA ASN A 181 13.00 4.80 -11.64
C ASN A 181 12.24 4.81 -12.98
N GLU A 182 11.70 5.94 -13.42
CA GLU A 182 10.98 6.02 -14.68
C GLU A 182 11.84 5.56 -15.87
N GLY A 183 11.41 4.52 -16.55
CA GLY A 183 12.17 3.95 -17.67
C GLY A 183 13.41 3.12 -17.28
N TYR A 184 13.68 2.93 -15.98
CA TYR A 184 14.87 2.20 -15.53
C TYR A 184 14.74 0.69 -15.79
N ALA A 185 15.81 0.10 -16.38
CA ALA A 185 15.80 -1.31 -16.78
C ALA A 185 15.80 -2.31 -15.61
N GLY A 186 16.12 -1.86 -14.41
CA GLY A 186 16.22 -2.72 -13.26
C GLY A 186 17.50 -3.56 -13.20
N ARG A 187 17.60 -4.38 -12.19
CA ARG A 187 18.67 -5.36 -11.95
C ARG A 187 18.18 -6.36 -10.88
N VAL A 188 18.91 -7.43 -10.64
CA VAL A 188 18.50 -8.51 -9.71
C VAL A 188 18.08 -8.03 -8.30
N ASN A 189 18.66 -6.93 -7.83
CA ASN A 189 18.35 -6.32 -6.52
C ASN A 189 17.53 -5.02 -6.62
N HIS A 190 17.05 -4.64 -7.79
CA HIS A 190 16.19 -3.46 -8.01
C HIS A 190 15.21 -3.71 -9.15
N PRO A 191 13.90 -3.51 -8.97
CA PRO A 191 12.91 -3.86 -9.98
C PRO A 191 13.06 -3.04 -11.26
N ALA A 192 12.70 -3.65 -12.39
CA ALA A 192 12.55 -2.95 -13.66
C ALA A 192 11.36 -1.99 -13.63
N ARG A 193 11.49 -0.86 -14.30
CA ARG A 193 10.49 0.21 -14.44
C ARG A 193 10.44 0.80 -15.85
N ASN A 194 10.86 0.03 -16.86
CA ASN A 194 10.83 0.49 -18.26
C ASN A 194 9.40 0.89 -18.69
N ASN A 195 8.41 0.15 -18.20
CA ASN A 195 6.98 0.35 -18.47
C ASN A 195 6.28 1.29 -17.47
N HIS A 196 7.01 1.93 -16.58
CA HIS A 196 6.48 2.87 -15.60
C HIS A 196 6.56 4.30 -16.11
N ARG A 197 5.51 5.10 -15.83
CA ARG A 197 5.43 6.54 -16.10
C ARG A 197 5.02 7.27 -14.84
N ILE A 198 5.52 8.48 -14.66
CA ILE A 198 5.31 9.31 -13.47
C ILE A 198 4.64 10.62 -13.91
N ILE A 199 3.60 11.04 -13.21
CA ILE A 199 2.98 12.35 -13.44
C ILE A 199 3.60 13.37 -12.48
N PRO A 200 4.30 14.39 -12.99
CA PRO A 200 4.79 15.47 -12.14
C PRO A 200 3.62 16.35 -11.69
N ILE A 201 3.58 16.64 -10.39
CA ILE A 201 2.62 17.52 -9.75
C ILE A 201 3.35 18.54 -8.88
N THR A 202 2.66 19.64 -8.56
CA THR A 202 3.17 20.66 -7.62
C THR A 202 2.33 20.64 -6.36
N VAL A 203 2.96 20.42 -5.20
CA VAL A 203 2.35 20.55 -3.88
C VAL A 203 3.28 21.33 -2.97
N ASN A 204 2.73 22.22 -2.17
CA ASN A 204 3.49 23.14 -1.32
C ASN A 204 4.65 23.82 -2.08
N ASP A 205 4.34 24.39 -3.26
CA ASP A 205 5.28 25.11 -4.15
C ASP A 205 6.54 24.32 -4.54
N SER A 206 6.48 22.99 -4.48
CA SER A 206 7.59 22.09 -4.81
C SER A 206 7.16 20.98 -5.77
N GLN A 207 8.15 20.42 -6.48
CA GLN A 207 7.92 19.37 -7.48
C GLN A 207 7.85 17.99 -6.82
N TRP A 208 6.76 17.29 -7.09
CA TRP A 208 6.49 15.93 -6.62
C TRP A 208 6.14 15.02 -7.79
N GLY A 209 6.25 13.73 -7.56
CA GLY A 209 5.79 12.69 -8.49
C GLY A 209 4.53 12.03 -7.97
N PHE A 210 3.58 11.79 -8.85
CA PHE A 210 2.39 11.00 -8.61
C PHE A 210 2.50 9.70 -9.44
N GLN A 211 2.34 8.54 -8.77
CA GLN A 211 2.37 7.22 -9.39
C GLN A 211 1.42 6.27 -8.68
N TYR A 212 0.94 5.22 -9.39
CA TYR A 212 0.22 4.14 -8.74
C TYR A 212 1.18 3.13 -8.11
N SER A 213 0.71 2.44 -7.07
CA SER A 213 1.42 1.30 -6.50
C SER A 213 1.19 0.05 -7.36
N PRO A 214 2.25 -0.71 -7.70
CA PRO A 214 2.07 -1.94 -8.46
C PRO A 214 1.39 -3.05 -7.67
N TYR A 215 1.25 -2.91 -6.35
CA TYR A 215 0.66 -3.93 -5.48
C TYR A 215 -0.85 -3.81 -5.31
N VAL A 216 -1.43 -2.65 -5.55
CA VAL A 216 -2.90 -2.38 -5.54
C VAL A 216 -3.60 -3.01 -4.34
N TYR A 217 -3.24 -2.58 -3.13
CA TYR A 217 -3.90 -3.08 -1.92
C TYR A 217 -5.37 -2.68 -1.85
N TYR A 218 -5.73 -1.55 -2.47
CA TYR A 218 -7.09 -1.02 -2.62
C TYR A 218 -7.20 -0.26 -3.95
N ASN A 219 -8.43 0.14 -4.31
CA ASN A 219 -8.69 0.79 -5.61
C ASN A 219 -7.84 2.05 -5.79
N GLU A 220 -7.16 2.14 -6.92
CA GLU A 220 -6.32 3.27 -7.33
C GLU A 220 -5.26 3.65 -6.28
N HIS A 221 -4.72 2.64 -5.56
CA HIS A 221 -3.65 2.86 -4.60
C HIS A 221 -2.47 3.59 -5.24
N CYS A 222 -2.20 4.81 -4.79
CA CYS A 222 -1.17 5.68 -5.33
C CYS A 222 -0.13 6.07 -4.29
N ILE A 223 1.01 6.53 -4.79
CA ILE A 223 2.12 7.08 -4.02
C ILE A 223 2.44 8.47 -4.59
N VAL A 224 2.51 9.44 -3.71
CA VAL A 224 2.95 10.81 -3.99
C VAL A 224 4.28 11.03 -3.30
N PHE A 225 5.34 11.26 -4.06
CA PHE A 225 6.69 11.28 -3.52
C PHE A 225 7.43 12.56 -3.88
N ASN A 226 8.31 13.00 -2.99
CA ASN A 226 9.12 14.20 -3.20
C ASN A 226 10.04 14.03 -4.41
N GLY A 227 10.09 15.02 -5.30
CA GLY A 227 11.01 15.04 -6.46
C GLY A 227 12.49 15.06 -6.07
N VAL A 228 12.80 15.33 -4.80
CA VAL A 228 14.14 15.29 -4.20
C VAL A 228 14.16 14.21 -3.12
N HIS A 229 15.20 13.36 -3.14
CA HIS A 229 15.38 12.30 -2.14
C HIS A 229 15.78 12.90 -0.79
N THR A 230 14.80 13.15 0.06
CA THR A 230 14.95 13.72 1.41
C THR A 230 14.20 12.87 2.42
N PRO A 231 14.67 12.73 3.66
CA PRO A 231 13.98 11.96 4.70
C PRO A 231 12.56 12.48 4.97
N MET A 232 11.68 11.58 5.40
CA MET A 232 10.35 11.93 5.88
C MET A 232 10.43 12.78 7.16
N LYS A 233 9.50 13.73 7.23
CA LYS A 233 9.30 14.55 8.43
C LYS A 233 7.85 14.99 8.52
N ILE A 234 7.22 14.71 9.64
CA ILE A 234 5.86 15.20 9.92
C ILE A 234 5.95 16.57 10.55
N GLU A 235 5.45 17.56 9.83
CA GLU A 235 5.45 18.98 10.24
C GLU A 235 4.27 19.71 9.58
N ARG A 236 4.10 21.00 9.82
CA ARG A 236 3.03 21.80 9.19
C ARG A 236 2.99 21.67 7.67
N ALA A 237 4.17 21.66 7.02
CA ALA A 237 4.27 21.47 5.56
C ALA A 237 3.68 20.14 5.08
N THR A 238 3.69 19.09 5.89
CA THR A 238 3.05 17.83 5.59
C THR A 238 1.55 18.01 5.37
N PHE A 239 0.87 18.72 6.29
CA PHE A 239 -0.57 18.97 6.17
C PHE A 239 -0.90 19.83 4.95
N VAL A 240 -0.07 20.85 4.65
CA VAL A 240 -0.20 21.64 3.40
C VAL A 240 -0.15 20.74 2.18
N LYS A 241 0.88 19.87 2.09
CA LYS A 241 1.07 18.95 0.95
C LYS A 241 -0.13 17.98 0.79
N LEU A 242 -0.65 17.44 1.90
CA LEU A 242 -1.81 16.55 1.86
C LEU A 242 -3.03 17.27 1.30
N PHE A 243 -3.34 18.48 1.76
CA PHE A 243 -4.50 19.24 1.26
C PHE A 243 -4.31 19.78 -0.15
N ASP A 244 -3.11 20.17 -0.55
CA ASP A 244 -2.85 20.57 -1.93
C ASP A 244 -3.13 19.42 -2.91
N PHE A 245 -2.73 18.19 -2.57
CA PHE A 245 -3.07 17.02 -3.37
C PHE A 245 -4.58 16.75 -3.38
N VAL A 246 -5.26 16.82 -2.23
CA VAL A 246 -6.71 16.62 -2.14
C VAL A 246 -7.50 17.71 -2.90
N LYS A 247 -6.96 18.93 -2.99
CA LYS A 247 -7.53 19.98 -3.86
C LYS A 247 -7.37 19.65 -5.35
N LEU A 248 -6.20 19.07 -5.75
CA LEU A 248 -5.98 18.62 -7.13
C LEU A 248 -6.86 17.42 -7.49
N PHE A 249 -7.02 16.46 -6.57
CA PHE A 249 -7.76 15.21 -6.79
C PHE A 249 -8.79 14.99 -5.67
N PRO A 250 -9.95 15.71 -5.70
CA PRO A 250 -10.91 15.71 -4.60
C PRO A 250 -11.58 14.34 -4.32
N HIS A 251 -11.52 13.42 -5.27
CA HIS A 251 -12.03 12.06 -5.16
C HIS A 251 -11.04 11.11 -4.48
N TYR A 252 -9.81 11.56 -4.18
CA TYR A 252 -8.79 10.80 -3.47
C TYR A 252 -8.66 11.26 -2.01
N PHE A 253 -8.24 10.33 -1.16
CA PHE A 253 -7.58 10.66 0.11
C PHE A 253 -6.06 10.68 -0.10
N LEU A 254 -5.35 11.33 0.81
CA LEU A 254 -3.90 11.23 0.94
C LEU A 254 -3.50 11.20 2.41
N GLY A 255 -2.58 10.30 2.77
CA GLY A 255 -2.07 10.18 4.12
C GLY A 255 -0.56 9.95 4.16
N SER A 256 0.05 10.22 5.29
CA SER A 256 1.47 9.95 5.55
C SER A 256 1.65 8.82 6.54
N ASN A 257 2.63 7.95 6.31
CA ASN A 257 3.18 7.18 7.41
C ASN A 257 3.80 8.11 8.47
N ALA A 258 3.91 7.63 9.68
CA ALA A 258 4.67 8.31 10.72
C ALA A 258 6.18 8.36 10.38
N ASP A 259 6.87 9.37 10.91
CA ASP A 259 8.29 9.64 10.61
C ASP A 259 9.28 9.02 11.62
N LEU A 260 8.79 8.21 12.55
CA LEU A 260 9.62 7.49 13.53
C LEU A 260 9.66 5.98 13.21
N PRO A 261 10.76 5.29 13.56
CA PRO A 261 10.85 3.83 13.46
C PRO A 261 9.71 3.12 14.23
N ILE A 262 9.46 1.85 13.94
CA ILE A 262 8.44 0.99 14.57
C ILE A 262 7.00 1.38 14.17
N VAL A 263 6.67 2.66 14.20
CA VAL A 263 5.33 3.19 13.85
C VAL A 263 5.26 3.84 12.48
N GLY A 264 6.39 3.92 11.77
CA GLY A 264 6.51 4.43 10.39
C GLY A 264 6.42 3.34 9.33
N GLY A 265 6.45 3.77 8.07
CA GLY A 265 6.53 2.88 6.90
C GLY A 265 7.96 2.36 6.68
N SER A 266 8.10 1.53 5.63
CA SER A 266 9.37 0.89 5.29
C SER A 266 10.42 1.81 4.65
N ILE A 267 10.05 2.98 4.14
CA ILE A 267 10.93 3.94 3.46
C ILE A 267 10.85 5.29 4.17
N LEU A 268 11.62 5.46 5.24
CA LEU A 268 11.71 6.73 5.97
C LEU A 268 12.71 7.72 5.34
N SER A 269 13.58 7.23 4.46
CA SER A 269 14.65 8.02 3.83
C SER A 269 14.18 8.89 2.65
N HIS A 270 12.95 8.70 2.18
CA HIS A 270 12.39 9.46 1.07
C HIS A 270 10.97 9.92 1.41
N ASP A 271 10.77 11.24 1.50
CA ASP A 271 9.47 11.85 1.84
C ASP A 271 8.41 11.49 0.79
N HIS A 272 7.33 10.84 1.26
CA HIS A 272 6.26 10.34 0.40
C HIS A 272 4.96 10.15 1.18
N PHE A 273 3.87 10.11 0.44
CA PHE A 273 2.51 9.87 0.92
C PHE A 273 1.87 8.72 0.15
N GLN A 274 0.84 8.13 0.73
CA GLN A 274 0.01 7.12 0.08
C GLN A 274 -1.43 7.62 0.03
N GLY A 275 -2.09 7.39 -1.10
CA GLY A 275 -3.46 7.81 -1.35
C GLY A 275 -4.18 6.89 -2.30
N GLY A 276 -5.35 7.31 -2.74
CA GLY A 276 -6.15 6.59 -3.72
C GLY A 276 -7.63 6.87 -3.62
N HIS A 277 -8.40 6.25 -4.50
CA HIS A 277 -9.85 6.34 -4.56
C HIS A 277 -10.49 5.20 -3.77
N TYR A 278 -10.45 5.29 -2.45
CA TYR A 278 -10.99 4.26 -1.55
C TYR A 278 -11.51 4.87 -0.23
N THR A 279 -12.57 4.30 0.32
CA THR A 279 -13.14 4.71 1.60
C THR A 279 -12.97 3.60 2.64
N PHE A 280 -11.98 3.75 3.50
CA PHE A 280 -11.66 2.79 4.55
C PHE A 280 -12.66 2.80 5.70
N ALA A 281 -12.65 1.74 6.51
CA ALA A 281 -13.48 1.61 7.71
C ALA A 281 -13.30 2.78 8.68
N MET A 282 -12.06 3.23 8.91
CA MET A 282 -11.78 4.38 9.77
C MET A 282 -12.48 5.66 9.28
N ALA A 283 -12.52 5.90 7.96
CA ALA A 283 -13.19 7.07 7.40
C ALA A 283 -14.72 7.06 7.66
N LYS A 284 -15.33 5.87 7.70
CA LYS A 284 -16.75 5.66 7.96
C LYS A 284 -17.09 5.69 9.46
N ALA A 285 -16.10 5.47 10.32
CA ALA A 285 -16.30 5.41 11.76
C ALA A 285 -16.80 6.76 12.31
N PRO A 286 -17.80 6.75 13.22
CA PRO A 286 -18.39 7.99 13.77
C PRO A 286 -17.45 8.63 14.81
N ILE A 287 -17.65 9.93 15.01
CA ILE A 287 -17.11 10.63 16.19
C ILE A 287 -17.93 10.18 17.40
N GLU A 288 -17.29 9.63 18.43
CA GLU A 288 -17.93 9.21 19.68
C GLU A 288 -17.92 10.29 20.77
N GLN A 289 -16.95 11.20 20.72
CA GLN A 289 -16.86 12.33 21.67
C GLN A 289 -16.42 13.57 20.91
N LYS A 290 -17.24 14.64 20.98
CA LYS A 290 -16.96 15.94 20.36
C LYS A 290 -16.22 16.85 21.32
N PHE A 291 -15.42 17.72 20.73
CA PHE A 291 -14.66 18.76 21.42
C PHE A 291 -14.75 20.08 20.66
N GLU A 292 -14.65 21.17 21.36
CA GLU A 292 -14.59 22.53 20.82
C GLU A 292 -13.27 23.18 21.22
N MET A 293 -12.79 24.10 20.40
CA MET A 293 -11.60 24.91 20.73
C MET A 293 -11.85 26.38 20.41
N GLU A 294 -11.57 27.24 21.36
CA GLU A 294 -11.64 28.68 21.18
C GLU A 294 -10.74 29.15 20.04
N GLY A 295 -11.29 29.97 19.16
CA GLY A 295 -10.63 30.41 17.92
C GLY A 295 -10.70 29.43 16.77
N PHE A 296 -11.42 28.27 16.93
CA PHE A 296 -11.66 27.25 15.90
C PHE A 296 -13.13 26.85 15.86
N GLU A 297 -14.04 27.79 16.05
CA GLU A 297 -15.51 27.57 16.09
C GLU A 297 -16.06 27.10 14.73
N ASP A 298 -15.28 27.27 13.65
CA ASP A 298 -15.53 26.82 12.28
C ASP A 298 -15.00 25.40 12.00
N VAL A 299 -14.43 24.73 13.00
CA VAL A 299 -13.88 23.37 12.92
C VAL A 299 -14.64 22.43 13.84
N GLU A 300 -15.27 21.41 13.27
CA GLU A 300 -15.77 20.27 14.04
C GLU A 300 -14.59 19.38 14.42
N ALA A 301 -14.47 18.98 15.70
CA ALA A 301 -13.41 18.10 16.18
C ALA A 301 -13.95 17.03 17.12
N GLY A 302 -13.33 15.84 17.12
CA GLY A 302 -13.70 14.80 18.06
C GLY A 302 -12.90 13.51 17.94
N ILE A 303 -13.02 12.70 18.99
CA ILE A 303 -12.45 11.35 19.05
C ILE A 303 -13.30 10.41 18.21
N VAL A 304 -12.66 9.69 17.30
CA VAL A 304 -13.33 8.69 16.44
C VAL A 304 -13.50 7.37 17.21
N LYS A 305 -14.63 6.72 17.04
CA LYS A 305 -14.86 5.35 17.53
C LYS A 305 -14.01 4.38 16.69
N TRP A 306 -12.75 4.27 17.05
CA TRP A 306 -11.75 3.48 16.35
C TRP A 306 -10.78 2.83 17.34
N PRO A 307 -10.21 1.64 17.05
CA PRO A 307 -9.30 0.95 17.99
C PRO A 307 -8.01 1.73 18.23
N MET A 308 -7.59 2.55 17.27
CA MET A 308 -6.45 3.46 17.44
C MET A 308 -6.92 4.86 17.84
N SER A 309 -5.99 5.69 18.33
CA SER A 309 -6.30 7.00 18.90
C SER A 309 -6.38 8.06 17.80
N VAL A 310 -7.57 8.34 17.31
CA VAL A 310 -7.84 9.24 16.18
C VAL A 310 -8.59 10.48 16.63
N LEU A 311 -7.98 11.66 16.42
CA LEU A 311 -8.67 12.95 16.45
C LEU A 311 -9.07 13.31 15.02
N ARG A 312 -10.36 13.35 14.73
CA ARG A 312 -10.90 13.85 13.45
C ARG A 312 -11.22 15.31 13.58
N THR A 313 -10.76 16.09 12.60
CA THR A 313 -11.11 17.50 12.43
C THR A 313 -11.73 17.72 11.06
N ARG A 314 -12.71 18.63 10.98
CA ARG A 314 -13.52 18.85 9.78
C ARG A 314 -13.87 20.32 9.62
N SER A 315 -13.63 20.90 8.43
CA SER A 315 -13.96 22.28 8.09
C SER A 315 -14.14 22.44 6.58
N LYS A 316 -14.87 23.48 6.17
CA LYS A 316 -14.92 23.89 4.75
C LYS A 316 -13.61 24.57 4.31
N ASN A 317 -12.84 25.10 5.26
CA ASN A 317 -11.55 25.72 4.98
C ASN A 317 -10.40 24.80 5.45
N PRO A 318 -9.61 24.21 4.52
CA PRO A 318 -8.49 23.35 4.87
C PRO A 318 -7.36 24.08 5.63
N ASP A 319 -7.21 25.39 5.47
CA ASP A 319 -6.16 26.16 6.19
C ASP A 319 -6.39 26.11 7.69
N ARG A 320 -7.66 26.10 8.13
CA ARG A 320 -8.02 25.96 9.55
C ARG A 320 -7.61 24.59 10.10
N LEU A 321 -7.74 23.54 9.28
CA LEU A 321 -7.30 22.18 9.64
C LEU A 321 -5.78 22.07 9.71
N ILE A 322 -5.06 22.79 8.84
CA ILE A 322 -3.59 22.87 8.89
C ILE A 322 -3.11 23.56 10.17
N GLU A 323 -3.72 24.69 10.53
CA GLU A 323 -3.41 25.43 11.78
C GLU A 323 -3.66 24.55 13.01
N LEU A 324 -4.82 23.90 13.08
CA LEU A 324 -5.19 23.05 14.20
C LEU A 324 -4.32 21.79 14.26
N GLY A 325 -4.05 21.18 13.10
CA GLY A 325 -3.16 20.01 12.98
C GLY A 325 -1.75 20.30 13.47
N GLU A 326 -1.19 21.47 13.11
CA GLU A 326 0.11 21.90 13.61
C GLU A 326 0.11 22.10 15.14
N LYS A 327 -0.94 22.71 15.69
CA LYS A 327 -1.10 22.90 17.14
C LYS A 327 -1.14 21.58 17.88
N VAL A 328 -1.93 20.60 17.38
CA VAL A 328 -2.02 19.24 17.95
C VAL A 328 -0.69 18.52 17.85
N LEU A 329 -0.03 18.53 16.68
CA LEU A 329 1.27 17.90 16.47
C LEU A 329 2.33 18.42 17.43
N ARG A 330 2.41 19.75 17.58
CA ARG A 330 3.39 20.40 18.50
C ARG A 330 3.14 19.98 19.93
N ALA A 331 1.89 20.00 20.38
CA ALA A 331 1.53 19.57 21.73
C ALA A 331 1.85 18.08 21.93
N TRP A 332 1.50 17.22 20.96
CA TRP A 332 1.75 15.78 21.05
C TRP A 332 3.24 15.45 21.13
N ARG A 333 4.09 16.12 20.34
CA ARG A 333 5.55 15.90 20.34
C ARG A 333 6.19 16.04 21.71
N SER A 334 5.66 16.88 22.59
CA SER A 334 6.18 17.15 23.92
C SER A 334 5.31 16.62 25.06
N TYR A 335 4.24 15.86 24.75
CA TYR A 335 3.29 15.40 25.75
C TYR A 335 3.75 14.11 26.44
N THR A 336 3.86 14.19 27.77
CA THR A 336 4.09 13.03 28.64
C THR A 336 2.90 12.86 29.59
N ASP A 337 2.40 11.64 29.73
CA ASP A 337 1.34 11.23 30.64
C ASP A 337 1.70 9.86 31.21
N GLU A 338 2.36 9.86 32.36
CA GLU A 338 2.86 8.64 33.00
C GLU A 338 1.73 7.67 33.38
N ASP A 339 0.56 8.20 33.77
CA ASP A 339 -0.61 7.37 34.10
C ASP A 339 -1.13 6.59 32.89
N ALA A 340 -0.91 7.09 31.69
CA ALA A 340 -1.26 6.41 30.42
C ALA A 340 -0.06 5.73 29.75
N PHE A 341 1.10 5.66 30.42
CA PHE A 341 2.37 5.16 29.90
C PHE A 341 2.84 5.87 28.63
N ILE A 342 2.57 7.16 28.51
CA ILE A 342 3.00 7.99 27.37
C ILE A 342 4.19 8.84 27.78
N TYR A 343 5.30 8.64 27.11
CA TYR A 343 6.52 9.40 27.27
C TYR A 343 6.88 10.06 25.96
N ALA A 344 7.08 11.38 25.98
CA ALA A 344 7.46 12.15 24.79
C ALA A 344 8.84 11.75 24.29
N GLU A 345 9.75 11.44 25.22
CA GLU A 345 11.13 11.02 24.94
C GLU A 345 11.68 10.14 26.07
N THR A 346 12.69 9.34 25.76
CA THR A 346 13.51 8.60 26.72
C THR A 346 14.97 8.72 26.30
N ASP A 347 15.83 9.17 27.20
CA ASP A 347 17.27 9.38 26.94
C ASP A 347 17.56 10.27 25.71
N GLY A 348 16.66 11.24 25.44
CA GLY A 348 16.75 12.17 24.31
C GLY A 348 16.21 11.62 22.98
N GLU A 349 15.71 10.38 22.94
CA GLU A 349 15.07 9.80 21.77
C GLU A 349 13.56 10.08 21.77
N PRO A 350 13.00 10.72 20.71
CA PRO A 350 11.58 11.06 20.66
C PRO A 350 10.71 9.83 20.37
N HIS A 351 9.52 9.79 21.00
CA HIS A 351 8.57 8.70 20.83
C HIS A 351 7.26 9.11 20.15
N ASN A 352 6.81 10.36 20.36
CA ASN A 352 5.53 10.83 19.86
C ASN A 352 5.59 11.33 18.43
N THR A 353 4.67 10.84 17.60
CA THR A 353 4.47 11.26 16.22
C THR A 353 3.00 11.07 15.81
N ILE A 354 2.65 11.47 14.59
CA ILE A 354 1.29 11.38 14.07
C ILE A 354 1.31 10.70 12.69
N THR A 355 0.28 9.90 12.42
CA THR A 355 -0.08 9.43 11.07
C THR A 355 -1.26 10.29 10.59
N PRO A 356 -1.06 11.32 9.74
CA PRO A 356 -2.11 12.21 9.28
C PRO A 356 -2.75 11.68 7.99
N ILE A 357 -4.09 11.81 7.88
CA ILE A 357 -4.84 11.45 6.69
C ILE A 357 -5.81 12.58 6.34
N ALA A 358 -5.71 13.10 5.12
CA ALA A 358 -6.58 14.13 4.58
C ALA A 358 -7.51 13.59 3.49
N ARG A 359 -8.74 14.11 3.43
CA ARG A 359 -9.69 13.80 2.36
C ARG A 359 -10.72 14.92 2.24
N LYS A 360 -11.47 14.88 1.14
CA LYS A 360 -12.68 15.69 0.96
C LYS A 360 -13.91 14.79 1.14
N ASN A 361 -14.90 15.29 1.86
CA ASN A 361 -16.18 14.60 2.11
C ASN A 361 -17.32 15.61 1.89
N GLY A 362 -17.96 15.56 0.73
CA GLY A 362 -18.90 16.58 0.29
C GLY A 362 -18.24 17.97 0.23
N ASP A 363 -18.82 18.95 0.89
CA ASP A 363 -18.29 20.33 0.95
C ASP A 363 -17.15 20.53 1.95
N PHE A 364 -16.86 19.52 2.77
CA PHE A 364 -15.90 19.60 3.84
C PHE A 364 -14.59 18.91 3.49
N TYR A 365 -13.51 19.46 4.03
CA TYR A 365 -12.24 18.78 4.19
C TYR A 365 -12.19 18.12 5.57
N GLU A 366 -11.54 16.97 5.65
CA GLU A 366 -11.31 16.24 6.89
C GLU A 366 -9.82 15.94 7.03
N LEU A 367 -9.32 16.07 8.27
CA LEU A 367 -7.99 15.65 8.67
C LEU A 367 -8.12 14.73 9.88
N ASP A 368 -7.76 13.47 9.70
CA ASP A 368 -7.61 12.51 10.79
C ASP A 368 -6.16 12.53 11.27
N LEU A 369 -5.97 12.79 12.55
CA LEU A 369 -4.69 12.80 13.24
C LEU A 369 -4.62 11.55 14.13
N VAL A 370 -3.91 10.52 13.67
CA VAL A 370 -3.72 9.29 14.43
C VAL A 370 -2.47 9.41 15.28
N LEU A 371 -2.65 9.43 16.59
CA LEU A 371 -1.55 9.57 17.54
C LEU A 371 -0.74 8.28 17.58
N ARG A 372 0.58 8.39 17.49
CA ARG A 372 1.52 7.26 17.51
C ARG A 372 2.61 7.51 18.56
N ASN A 373 3.10 6.39 19.10
CA ASN A 373 4.25 6.40 20.02
C ASN A 373 5.06 5.12 19.82
N ASN A 374 6.39 5.22 19.72
CA ASN A 374 7.28 4.10 19.39
C ASN A 374 8.10 3.57 20.59
N ILE A 375 7.70 3.90 21.80
CA ILE A 375 8.42 3.45 23.01
C ILE A 375 8.49 1.92 23.06
N THR A 376 9.64 1.40 23.48
CA THR A 376 9.89 -0.03 23.72
C THR A 376 10.19 -0.27 25.19
N THR A 377 9.96 -1.50 25.64
CA THR A 377 10.36 -2.00 26.96
C THR A 377 10.95 -3.40 26.79
N ASP A 378 11.55 -3.94 27.87
CA ASP A 378 12.03 -5.32 27.87
C ASP A 378 10.90 -6.33 27.61
N GLU A 379 9.69 -6.04 28.07
CA GLU A 379 8.49 -6.84 27.81
C GLU A 379 8.00 -6.70 26.37
N TYR A 380 8.09 -5.50 25.78
CA TYR A 380 7.64 -5.19 24.44
C TYR A 380 8.78 -4.63 23.57
N PRO A 381 9.75 -5.48 23.18
CA PRO A 381 10.95 -5.03 22.46
C PRO A 381 10.66 -4.56 21.03
N LEU A 382 9.50 -4.90 20.44
CA LEU A 382 9.04 -4.43 19.14
C LEU A 382 8.17 -3.15 19.22
N GLY A 383 7.85 -2.70 20.44
CA GLY A 383 7.02 -1.55 20.73
C GLY A 383 5.87 -1.87 21.68
N VAL A 384 5.60 -0.97 22.61
CA VAL A 384 4.44 -1.07 23.53
C VAL A 384 3.14 -0.91 22.75
N TYR A 385 3.14 0.00 21.76
CA TYR A 385 2.02 0.30 20.86
C TYR A 385 2.22 -0.36 19.49
N HIS A 386 2.38 -1.68 19.52
CA HIS A 386 2.69 -2.56 18.41
C HIS A 386 1.95 -3.89 18.61
N PRO A 387 1.64 -4.68 17.58
CA PRO A 387 1.07 -6.01 17.77
C PRO A 387 1.87 -6.85 18.77
N HIS A 388 1.21 -7.34 19.82
CA HIS A 388 1.87 -8.13 20.86
C HIS A 388 2.11 -9.56 20.41
N ALA A 389 3.03 -10.25 21.08
CA ALA A 389 3.56 -11.55 20.67
C ALA A 389 2.49 -12.62 20.39
N LYS A 390 1.38 -12.62 21.15
CA LYS A 390 0.28 -13.57 20.95
C LYS A 390 -0.40 -13.44 19.59
N LEU A 391 -0.32 -12.27 18.93
CA LEU A 391 -0.94 -11.98 17.63
C LEU A 391 0.03 -12.21 16.46
N HIS A 392 1.32 -12.48 16.73
CA HIS A 392 2.36 -12.58 15.70
C HIS A 392 2.18 -13.76 14.74
N HIS A 393 1.39 -14.74 15.11
CA HIS A 393 1.03 -15.84 14.21
C HIS A 393 0.24 -15.37 12.99
N ILE A 394 -0.49 -14.25 13.10
CA ILE A 394 -1.22 -13.59 12.01
C ILE A 394 -0.48 -12.34 11.53
N LYS A 395 -0.15 -11.38 12.43
CA LYS A 395 0.47 -10.10 12.07
C LYS A 395 1.55 -9.72 13.07
N LYS A 396 2.80 -9.68 12.59
CA LYS A 396 3.98 -9.29 13.38
C LYS A 396 4.56 -7.96 12.95
N GLU A 397 4.34 -7.56 11.71
CA GLU A 397 4.95 -6.38 11.09
C GLU A 397 4.37 -5.09 11.68
N ASN A 398 5.12 -4.00 11.52
CA ASN A 398 4.70 -2.66 11.93
C ASN A 398 3.35 -2.27 11.31
N ILE A 399 2.56 -1.52 12.05
CA ILE A 399 1.27 -1.00 11.60
C ILE A 399 1.48 0.33 10.90
N GLY A 400 1.44 0.30 9.58
CA GLY A 400 1.57 1.46 8.70
C GLY A 400 0.22 2.12 8.39
N LEU A 401 0.27 3.13 7.51
CA LEU A 401 -0.89 3.94 7.14
C LEU A 401 -2.12 3.11 6.72
N ILE A 402 -1.92 2.08 5.90
CA ILE A 402 -3.00 1.27 5.33
C ILE A 402 -3.71 0.48 6.44
N GLU A 403 -2.93 -0.17 7.30
CA GLU A 403 -3.46 -0.93 8.42
C GLU A 403 -4.18 0.00 9.42
N VAL A 404 -3.61 1.17 9.72
CA VAL A 404 -4.24 2.19 10.57
C VAL A 404 -5.65 2.53 10.13
N MET A 405 -5.89 2.58 8.81
CA MET A 405 -7.20 2.90 8.24
C MET A 405 -8.18 1.71 8.21
N GLY A 406 -7.73 0.49 8.54
CA GLY A 406 -8.58 -0.69 8.67
C GLY A 406 -8.46 -1.73 7.55
N LEU A 407 -7.35 -1.73 6.79
CA LEU A 407 -7.05 -2.77 5.82
C LEU A 407 -5.81 -3.56 6.27
N ALA A 408 -5.99 -4.83 6.63
CA ALA A 408 -4.90 -5.74 6.93
C ALA A 408 -4.16 -6.15 5.65
N VAL A 409 -2.84 -5.97 5.61
CA VAL A 409 -1.97 -6.58 4.62
C VAL A 409 -1.21 -7.71 5.30
N LEU A 410 -1.62 -8.95 5.03
CA LEU A 410 -1.13 -10.15 5.69
C LEU A 410 -0.15 -10.92 4.79
N PRO A 411 0.80 -11.68 5.38
CA PRO A 411 1.81 -12.41 4.63
C PRO A 411 1.24 -13.60 3.84
N SER A 412 1.87 -13.92 2.70
CA SER A 412 1.47 -14.98 1.77
C SER A 412 1.40 -16.38 2.40
N ARG A 413 2.25 -16.66 3.42
CA ARG A 413 2.25 -17.93 4.15
C ARG A 413 0.87 -18.32 4.69
N LEU A 414 0.04 -17.35 5.08
CA LEU A 414 -1.28 -17.59 5.65
C LEU A 414 -2.24 -18.31 4.69
N LYS A 415 -2.02 -18.24 3.37
CA LYS A 415 -2.82 -19.01 2.43
C LYS A 415 -2.74 -20.50 2.70
N GLN A 416 -1.52 -21.03 2.81
CA GLN A 416 -1.29 -22.46 3.06
C GLN A 416 -1.60 -22.83 4.51
N GLU A 417 -1.14 -22.01 5.47
CA GLU A 417 -1.37 -22.23 6.89
C GLU A 417 -2.86 -22.32 7.26
N LEU A 418 -3.71 -21.46 6.68
CA LEU A 418 -5.17 -21.52 6.93
C LEU A 418 -5.82 -22.73 6.27
N ALA A 419 -5.35 -23.18 5.10
CA ALA A 419 -5.83 -24.40 4.46
C ALA A 419 -5.48 -25.63 5.30
N ASP A 420 -4.24 -25.72 5.76
CA ASP A 420 -3.77 -26.84 6.59
C ASP A 420 -4.46 -26.86 7.98
N LEU A 421 -4.73 -25.66 8.55
CA LEU A 421 -5.54 -25.54 9.77
C LEU A 421 -6.96 -26.04 9.58
N ALA A 422 -7.60 -25.67 8.45
CA ALA A 422 -8.95 -26.18 8.15
C ALA A 422 -9.00 -27.68 8.08
N GLU A 423 -8.02 -28.31 7.41
CA GLU A 423 -7.90 -29.78 7.34
C GLU A 423 -7.66 -30.40 8.72
N ALA A 424 -6.74 -29.85 9.51
CA ALA A 424 -6.42 -30.34 10.85
C ALA A 424 -7.66 -30.26 11.79
N ILE A 425 -8.40 -29.15 11.77
CA ILE A 425 -9.62 -28.99 12.58
C ILE A 425 -10.69 -30.00 12.17
N LEU A 426 -10.93 -30.16 10.87
CA LEU A 426 -11.97 -31.08 10.37
C LEU A 426 -11.65 -32.56 10.63
N SER A 427 -10.37 -32.91 10.59
CA SER A 427 -9.92 -34.29 10.84
C SER A 427 -9.70 -34.61 12.34
N GLY A 428 -9.77 -33.61 13.22
CA GLY A 428 -9.39 -33.75 14.64
C GLY A 428 -7.91 -33.98 14.84
N GLY A 429 -7.06 -33.48 13.92
CA GLY A 429 -5.61 -33.59 13.97
C GLY A 429 -4.99 -32.78 15.12
N ASP A 430 -3.82 -33.21 15.58
CA ASP A 430 -3.06 -32.51 16.61
C ASP A 430 -2.28 -31.35 16.00
N ILE A 431 -2.83 -30.12 16.11
CA ILE A 431 -2.24 -28.88 15.60
C ILE A 431 -0.89 -28.60 16.28
N ARG A 432 -0.73 -28.93 17.57
CA ARG A 432 0.50 -28.66 18.33
C ARG A 432 1.67 -29.53 17.89
N SER A 433 1.40 -30.72 17.35
CA SER A 433 2.44 -31.61 16.84
C SER A 433 2.97 -31.23 15.45
N ASN A 434 2.28 -30.33 14.75
CA ASN A 434 2.71 -29.84 13.44
C ASN A 434 3.52 -28.54 13.58
N PRO A 435 4.84 -28.53 13.30
CA PRO A 435 5.70 -27.35 13.48
C PRO A 435 5.27 -26.11 12.71
N GLU A 436 4.59 -26.28 11.57
CA GLU A 436 4.09 -25.15 10.76
C GLU A 436 2.83 -24.53 11.35
N LEU A 437 2.04 -25.31 12.12
CA LEU A 437 0.76 -24.90 12.67
C LEU A 437 0.78 -24.63 14.18
N GLU A 438 1.79 -25.09 14.91
CA GLU A 438 1.91 -24.96 16.36
C GLU A 438 1.68 -23.53 16.85
N LYS A 439 2.21 -22.55 16.11
CA LYS A 439 2.04 -21.11 16.41
C LYS A 439 0.59 -20.62 16.43
N HIS A 440 -0.34 -21.36 15.82
CA HIS A 440 -1.78 -21.05 15.77
C HIS A 440 -2.58 -21.82 16.83
N ALA A 441 -1.99 -22.78 17.53
CA ALA A 441 -2.72 -23.72 18.37
C ALA A 441 -3.48 -23.04 19.51
N ASP A 442 -2.86 -22.10 20.23
CA ASP A 442 -3.51 -21.39 21.34
C ASP A 442 -4.70 -20.55 20.84
N TRP A 443 -4.55 -19.90 19.68
CA TRP A 443 -5.65 -19.16 19.04
C TRP A 443 -6.80 -20.07 18.62
N VAL A 444 -6.51 -21.26 18.07
CA VAL A 444 -7.54 -22.25 17.72
C VAL A 444 -8.28 -22.72 18.96
N ASP A 445 -7.57 -23.03 20.04
CA ASP A 445 -8.17 -23.42 21.32
C ASP A 445 -9.08 -22.31 21.91
N GLU A 446 -8.75 -21.03 21.70
CA GLU A 446 -9.55 -19.89 22.17
C GLU A 446 -10.86 -19.70 21.36
N PHE A 447 -10.84 -19.91 20.03
CA PHE A 447 -12.03 -19.64 19.24
C PHE A 447 -12.90 -20.86 18.94
N LEU A 448 -12.32 -22.05 18.84
CA LEU A 448 -13.03 -23.27 18.44
C LEU A 448 -14.29 -23.56 19.29
N PRO A 449 -14.25 -23.38 20.64
CA PRO A 449 -15.43 -23.59 21.47
C PRO A 449 -16.61 -22.63 21.23
N LYS A 450 -16.39 -21.54 20.49
CA LYS A 450 -17.46 -20.57 20.15
C LYS A 450 -18.39 -21.07 19.05
N TYR A 451 -17.99 -22.15 18.34
CA TYR A 451 -18.71 -22.71 17.21
C TYR A 451 -19.23 -24.10 17.49
N GLU A 452 -20.55 -24.28 17.51
CA GLU A 452 -21.20 -25.57 17.80
C GLU A 452 -21.07 -26.58 16.66
N HIS A 453 -21.06 -26.09 15.41
CA HIS A 453 -21.02 -26.91 14.21
C HIS A 453 -19.95 -26.41 13.23
N ILE A 454 -18.92 -27.20 13.07
CA ILE A 454 -17.84 -26.94 12.10
C ILE A 454 -17.84 -28.02 11.04
N THR A 455 -17.96 -27.59 9.79
CA THR A 455 -18.02 -28.48 8.61
C THR A 455 -17.09 -28.00 7.52
N SER A 456 -16.85 -28.83 6.51
CA SER A 456 -16.10 -28.46 5.32
C SER A 456 -16.70 -27.26 4.55
N GLU A 457 -17.98 -26.96 4.76
CA GLU A 457 -18.66 -25.86 4.09
C GLU A 457 -18.42 -24.49 4.77
N ASN A 458 -18.22 -24.47 6.11
CA ASN A 458 -18.11 -23.22 6.87
C ASN A 458 -16.76 -22.94 7.51
N ILE A 459 -15.83 -23.92 7.56
CA ILE A 459 -14.54 -23.74 8.24
C ILE A 459 -13.73 -22.56 7.69
N ASN A 460 -13.74 -22.34 6.39
CA ASN A 460 -13.00 -21.25 5.78
C ASN A 460 -13.58 -19.87 6.18
N GLU A 461 -14.90 -19.73 6.24
CA GLU A 461 -15.55 -18.50 6.70
C GLU A 461 -15.26 -18.24 8.19
N ILE A 462 -15.24 -19.29 9.01
CA ILE A 462 -14.88 -19.21 10.44
C ILE A 462 -13.44 -18.71 10.57
N LEU A 463 -12.47 -19.32 9.86
CA LEU A 463 -11.07 -18.90 9.91
C LEU A 463 -10.87 -17.48 9.42
N GLN A 464 -11.54 -17.07 8.34
CA GLN A 464 -11.50 -15.71 7.82
C GLN A 464 -12.02 -14.70 8.83
N LYS A 465 -13.16 -15.00 9.47
CA LYS A 465 -13.73 -14.16 10.53
C LYS A 465 -12.77 -14.03 11.72
N GLU A 466 -12.24 -15.14 12.20
CA GLU A 466 -11.34 -15.14 13.37
C GLU A 466 -10.01 -14.43 13.06
N VAL A 467 -9.46 -14.54 11.83
CA VAL A 467 -8.30 -13.75 11.39
C VAL A 467 -8.61 -12.25 11.42
N GLY A 468 -9.80 -11.84 10.98
CA GLY A 468 -10.22 -10.45 11.04
C GLY A 468 -10.36 -9.93 12.49
N LEU A 469 -10.84 -10.76 13.41
CA LEU A 469 -10.91 -10.43 14.85
C LEU A 469 -9.51 -10.35 15.49
N VAL A 470 -8.53 -11.15 15.02
CA VAL A 470 -7.12 -10.97 15.41
C VAL A 470 -6.61 -9.62 14.93
N PHE A 471 -6.96 -9.21 13.71
CA PHE A 471 -6.55 -7.90 13.21
C PHE A 471 -7.20 -6.74 13.98
N GLU A 472 -8.44 -6.88 14.44
CA GLU A 472 -9.05 -5.92 15.37
C GLU A 472 -8.18 -5.75 16.62
N GLN A 473 -7.72 -6.85 17.24
CA GLN A 473 -6.83 -6.82 18.40
C GLN A 473 -5.45 -6.20 18.08
N VAL A 474 -4.92 -6.47 16.88
CA VAL A 474 -3.68 -5.84 16.38
C VAL A 474 -3.81 -4.31 16.37
N LEU A 475 -4.94 -3.78 15.93
CA LEU A 475 -5.17 -2.33 15.94
C LEU A 475 -5.37 -1.79 17.36
N GLU A 476 -6.00 -2.56 18.26
CA GLU A 476 -6.15 -2.19 19.67
C GLU A 476 -4.79 -2.15 20.38
N ASP A 477 -3.90 -3.11 20.11
CA ASP A 477 -2.53 -3.11 20.63
C ASP A 477 -1.74 -1.88 20.14
N ALA A 478 -1.91 -1.52 18.86
CA ALA A 478 -1.23 -0.38 18.25
C ALA A 478 -1.81 0.99 18.69
N GLY A 479 -2.98 1.02 19.29
CA GLY A 479 -3.61 2.25 19.82
C GLY A 479 -2.90 2.77 21.06
N VAL A 480 -2.58 4.07 21.07
CA VAL A 480 -1.89 4.72 22.21
C VAL A 480 -2.83 4.84 23.40
N TYR A 481 -4.02 5.38 23.21
CA TYR A 481 -5.08 5.40 24.22
C TYR A 481 -6.03 4.22 23.96
N LYS A 482 -6.14 3.33 24.93
CA LYS A 482 -6.99 2.14 24.80
C LYS A 482 -8.47 2.51 24.79
N CYS A 483 -9.30 1.67 24.16
CA CYS A 483 -10.74 1.87 24.08
C CYS A 483 -11.46 1.44 25.37
N THR A 484 -10.96 1.88 26.51
CA THR A 484 -11.53 1.74 27.85
C THR A 484 -11.96 3.12 28.38
N PRO A 485 -12.80 3.20 29.42
CA PRO A 485 -13.12 4.47 30.07
C PRO A 485 -11.88 5.27 30.48
N GLU A 486 -10.89 4.63 31.06
CA GLU A 486 -9.63 5.23 31.51
C GLU A 486 -8.79 5.73 30.32
N GLY A 487 -8.70 4.94 29.24
CA GLY A 487 -7.99 5.34 28.02
C GLY A 487 -8.67 6.51 27.31
N ARG A 488 -9.99 6.52 27.27
CA ARG A 488 -10.78 7.65 26.72
C ARG A 488 -10.62 8.93 27.56
N GLU A 489 -10.60 8.83 28.89
CA GLU A 489 -10.34 9.96 29.75
C GLU A 489 -8.89 10.48 29.60
N ALA A 490 -7.90 9.59 29.44
CA ALA A 490 -6.52 9.98 29.17
C ALA A 490 -6.40 10.70 27.81
N PHE A 491 -7.12 10.24 26.78
CA PHE A 491 -7.16 10.94 25.49
C PHE A 491 -7.81 12.32 25.61
N ALA A 492 -8.95 12.42 26.31
CA ALA A 492 -9.61 13.68 26.58
C ALA A 492 -8.70 14.65 27.40
N ARG A 493 -7.90 14.11 28.35
CA ARG A 493 -6.93 14.88 29.12
C ARG A 493 -5.85 15.49 28.22
N PHE A 494 -5.33 14.70 27.26
CA PHE A 494 -4.42 15.26 26.24
C PHE A 494 -5.09 16.38 25.42
N LEU A 495 -6.31 16.17 24.94
CA LEU A 495 -7.01 17.17 24.14
C LEU A 495 -7.25 18.46 24.95
N ARG A 496 -7.60 18.35 26.23
CA ARG A 496 -7.68 19.52 27.12
C ARG A 496 -6.34 20.23 27.28
N ALA A 497 -5.22 19.50 27.35
CA ALA A 497 -3.89 20.08 27.39
C ALA A 497 -3.51 20.85 26.10
N VAL A 498 -4.06 20.45 24.94
CA VAL A 498 -3.95 21.16 23.66
C VAL A 498 -4.80 22.45 23.68
N GLY A 499 -5.87 22.51 24.47
CA GLY A 499 -6.81 23.63 24.60
C GLY A 499 -8.22 23.34 24.11
N PHE A 500 -8.56 22.07 23.84
CA PHE A 500 -9.95 21.66 23.61
C PHE A 500 -10.78 21.65 24.90
N ARG A 501 -12.08 21.86 24.74
CA ARG A 501 -13.07 21.87 25.82
C ARG A 501 -14.20 20.87 25.56
#